data_fa7ec29669def590b6de0f750c3fab55
#
_entry.id   fa7ec29669def590b6de0f750c3fab55
#
_cell.length_a   1.000
_cell.length_b   1.000
_cell.length_c   1.000
_cell.angle_alpha   90.00
_cell.angle_beta   90.00
_cell.angle_gamma   90.00
#
_symmetry.space_group_name_H-M   'P 1'
#
loop_
_entity.id
_entity.type
_entity.pdbx_description
1 polymer ?
#
loop_
_entity_poly.entity_id
_entity_poly.type
_entity_poly.pdbx_seq_one_letter_code
_entity_poly.pdbx_strand_id
1 'polypeptide(L)'
;MAGIANGGPHSFSEILYAFASATGNNGSSFAGLSTNTLFYNVVLAAVMAMGRFIYVIPLLAVAGSLAQKTRVEPSAGSVPTHSPQFVGLLAGVVLIMGDLAYFPAVSLGPVTEQVAMSSGSNSRLLDLRTIRRPVN
;
A
#
# COMPACT_ATOMS: atom_id res chain seq x y z
N MET A 1 -21.25 0.54 12.39
CA MET A 1 -19.81 0.61 12.71
C MET A 1 -19.43 2.09 12.75
N ALA A 2 -18.87 2.56 13.83
CA ALA A 2 -18.47 3.96 13.95
C ALA A 2 -17.25 4.24 13.07
N GLY A 3 -17.28 5.33 12.34
CA GLY A 3 -16.13 5.83 11.61
C GLY A 3 -16.06 5.53 10.11
N ILE A 4 -16.95 4.73 9.55
CA ILE A 4 -16.99 4.41 8.12
C ILE A 4 -17.87 5.44 7.40
N ALA A 5 -17.33 6.10 6.36
CA ALA A 5 -18.06 7.08 5.56
C ALA A 5 -18.87 6.44 4.43
N ASN A 6 -18.38 5.35 3.85
CA ASN A 6 -19.04 4.66 2.74
C ASN A 6 -19.52 3.26 3.15
N GLY A 7 -20.73 2.90 2.75
CA GLY A 7 -21.28 1.57 2.99
C GLY A 7 -20.81 0.53 1.95
N GLY A 8 -20.98 -0.76 2.28
CA GLY A 8 -20.70 -1.85 1.34
C GLY A 8 -19.21 -2.19 1.17
N PRO A 9 -18.78 -2.69 -0.01
CA PRO A 9 -17.40 -3.12 -0.26
C PRO A 9 -16.34 -2.04 -0.07
N HIS A 10 -16.70 -0.78 -0.28
CA HIS A 10 -15.79 0.36 -0.12
C HIS A 10 -15.34 0.56 1.33
N SER A 11 -16.19 0.27 2.31
CA SER A 11 -15.83 0.37 3.73
C SER A 11 -14.70 -0.57 4.13
N PHE A 12 -14.67 -1.77 3.54
CA PHE A 12 -13.57 -2.70 3.75
C PHE A 12 -12.25 -2.15 3.20
N SER A 13 -12.27 -1.56 2.00
CA SER A 13 -11.09 -0.94 1.39
C SER A 13 -10.57 0.25 2.21
N GLU A 14 -11.45 1.06 2.79
CA GLU A 14 -11.09 2.18 3.66
C GLU A 14 -10.34 1.70 4.92
N ILE A 15 -10.87 0.68 5.59
CA ILE A 15 -10.24 0.11 6.77
C ILE A 15 -8.91 -0.55 6.40
N LEU A 16 -8.90 -1.39 5.37
CA LEU A 16 -7.69 -2.08 4.92
C LEU A 16 -6.57 -1.10 4.57
N TYR A 17 -6.92 -0.02 3.87
CA TYR A 17 -5.96 1.01 3.51
C TYR A 17 -5.40 1.74 4.74
N ALA A 18 -6.23 2.06 5.72
CA ALA A 18 -5.78 2.71 6.96
C ALA A 18 -4.76 1.84 7.71
N PHE A 19 -5.01 0.53 7.81
CA PHE A 19 -4.08 -0.42 8.44
C PHE A 19 -2.81 -0.62 7.60
N ALA A 20 -2.91 -0.72 6.28
CA ALA A 20 -1.76 -0.82 5.38
C ALA A 20 -0.87 0.42 5.48
N SER A 21 -1.46 1.61 5.48
CA SER A 21 -0.77 2.89 5.65
C SER A 21 -0.08 2.98 7.02
N ALA A 22 -0.76 2.57 8.08
CA ALA A 22 -0.19 2.53 9.43
C ALA A 22 0.98 1.55 9.52
N THR A 23 0.84 0.33 8.97
CA THR A 23 1.92 -0.67 8.91
C THR A 23 3.13 -0.16 8.13
N GLY A 24 2.90 0.49 6.98
CA GLY A 24 3.94 1.09 6.15
C GLY A 24 4.57 2.34 6.75
N ASN A 25 4.00 2.91 7.82
CA ASN A 25 4.45 4.14 8.48
C ASN A 25 4.60 5.32 7.50
N ASN A 26 3.78 5.39 6.45
CA ASN A 26 3.89 6.38 5.39
C ASN A 26 2.97 7.60 5.59
N GLY A 27 1.99 7.51 6.50
CA GLY A 27 1.08 8.60 6.83
C GLY A 27 0.06 8.96 5.75
N SER A 28 -0.09 8.16 4.70
CA SER A 28 -1.09 8.35 3.67
C SER A 28 -2.46 7.91 4.18
N SER A 29 -3.12 8.77 4.95
CA SER A 29 -4.43 8.48 5.52
C SER A 29 -5.54 8.58 4.46
N PHE A 30 -6.57 7.73 4.61
CA PHE A 30 -7.74 7.74 3.75
C PHE A 30 -8.84 8.63 4.34
N ALA A 31 -9.36 9.57 3.53
CA ALA A 31 -10.33 10.57 4.01
C ALA A 31 -11.71 9.99 4.38
N GLY A 32 -12.00 8.76 3.94
CA GLY A 32 -13.30 8.10 4.17
C GLY A 32 -13.47 7.46 5.55
N LEU A 33 -12.42 7.42 6.39
CA LEU A 33 -12.46 6.77 7.70
C LEU A 33 -12.20 7.77 8.82
N SER A 34 -13.15 7.90 9.75
CA SER A 34 -12.94 8.66 10.98
C SER A 34 -12.26 7.78 12.04
N THR A 35 -10.95 7.96 12.20
CA THR A 35 -10.11 7.13 13.07
C THR A 35 -9.97 7.66 14.50
N ASN A 36 -10.54 8.81 14.82
CA ASN A 36 -10.42 9.40 16.16
C ASN A 36 -11.34 8.69 17.18
N THR A 37 -11.08 7.42 17.42
CA THR A 37 -11.71 6.61 18.45
C THR A 37 -10.64 5.88 19.26
N LEU A 38 -10.95 5.54 20.50
CA LEU A 38 -10.01 4.81 21.36
C LEU A 38 -9.51 3.52 20.70
N PHE A 39 -10.39 2.78 20.02
CA PHE A 39 -10.04 1.55 19.33
C PHE A 39 -9.01 1.80 18.23
N TYR A 40 -9.29 2.70 17.28
CA TYR A 40 -8.36 2.98 16.19
C TYR A 40 -7.07 3.61 16.68
N ASN A 41 -7.12 4.51 17.65
CA ASN A 41 -5.93 5.14 18.22
C ASN A 41 -4.96 4.10 18.79
N VAL A 42 -5.47 3.15 19.59
CA VAL A 42 -4.62 2.12 20.20
C VAL A 42 -4.14 1.10 19.18
N VAL A 43 -5.04 0.58 18.36
CA VAL A 43 -4.70 -0.49 17.40
C VAL A 43 -3.78 0.03 16.29
N LEU A 44 -4.03 1.21 15.73
CA LEU A 44 -3.15 1.79 14.72
C LEU A 44 -1.77 2.13 15.29
N ALA A 45 -1.69 2.63 16.53
CA ALA A 45 -0.41 2.86 17.19
C ALA A 45 0.40 1.55 17.35
N ALA A 46 -0.26 0.47 17.77
CA ALA A 46 0.37 -0.84 17.87
C ALA A 46 0.85 -1.35 16.50
N VAL A 47 0.01 -1.24 15.47
CA VAL A 47 0.34 -1.64 14.09
C VAL A 47 1.50 -0.81 13.54
N MET A 48 1.56 0.48 13.80
CA MET A 48 2.67 1.35 13.41
C MET A 48 3.98 0.92 14.08
N ALA A 49 3.95 0.62 15.38
CA ALA A 49 5.12 0.14 16.10
C ALA A 49 5.58 -1.22 15.54
N MET A 50 4.67 -2.16 15.34
CA MET A 50 4.98 -3.46 14.74
C MET A 50 5.55 -3.30 13.33
N GLY A 51 4.92 -2.49 12.48
CA GLY A 51 5.36 -2.25 11.11
C GLY A 51 6.78 -1.69 11.04
N ARG A 52 7.19 -0.90 12.03
CA ARG A 52 8.55 -0.37 12.09
C ARG A 52 9.56 -1.39 12.60
N PHE A 53 9.30 -2.01 13.73
CA PHE A 53 10.31 -2.83 14.42
C PHE A 53 10.44 -4.24 13.84
N ILE A 54 9.37 -4.83 13.32
CA ILE A 54 9.40 -6.15 12.67
C ILE A 54 10.35 -6.18 11.47
N TYR A 55 10.48 -5.08 10.73
CA TYR A 55 11.43 -5.01 9.61
C TYR A 55 12.84 -4.61 10.04
N VAL A 56 12.96 -3.65 10.95
CA VAL A 56 14.26 -3.09 11.34
C VAL A 56 15.10 -4.12 12.10
N ILE A 57 14.51 -4.88 13.02
CA ILE A 57 15.24 -5.85 13.83
C ILE A 57 15.88 -6.95 12.97
N PRO A 58 15.15 -7.66 12.08
CA PRO A 58 15.76 -8.64 11.19
C PRO A 58 16.80 -8.04 10.23
N LEU A 59 16.57 -6.83 9.71
CA LEU A 59 17.53 -6.16 8.85
C LEU A 59 18.84 -5.86 9.57
N LEU A 60 18.78 -5.41 10.81
CA LEU A 60 19.97 -5.21 11.64
C LEU A 60 20.69 -6.52 11.94
N ALA A 61 19.95 -7.60 12.18
CA ALA A 61 20.54 -8.93 12.38
C ALA A 61 21.27 -9.43 11.13
N VAL A 62 20.67 -9.23 9.94
CA VAL A 62 21.31 -9.54 8.65
C VAL A 62 22.54 -8.67 8.43
N ALA A 63 22.44 -7.38 8.67
CA ALA A 63 23.56 -6.44 8.54
C ALA A 63 24.73 -6.83 9.47
N GLY A 64 24.43 -7.19 10.73
CA GLY A 64 25.41 -7.68 11.68
C GLY A 64 26.08 -8.99 11.23
N SER A 65 25.30 -9.92 10.68
CA SER A 65 25.84 -11.18 10.12
C SER A 65 26.74 -10.93 8.91
N LEU A 66 26.35 -9.99 8.04
CA LEU A 66 27.16 -9.62 6.87
C LEU A 66 28.47 -8.91 7.27
N ALA A 67 28.43 -8.07 8.30
CA ALA A 67 29.61 -7.36 8.80
C ALA A 67 30.69 -8.30 9.35
N GLN A 68 30.29 -9.48 9.82
CA GLN A 68 31.24 -10.50 10.34
C GLN A 68 31.88 -11.35 9.24
N LYS A 69 31.35 -11.28 8.00
CA LYS A 69 31.92 -12.04 6.88
C LYS A 69 33.23 -11.41 6.39
N THR A 70 34.24 -12.26 6.20
CA THR A 70 35.49 -11.86 5.56
C THR A 70 35.21 -11.41 4.11
N ARG A 71 35.86 -10.34 3.71
CA ARG A 71 35.80 -9.89 2.30
C ARG A 71 36.45 -10.94 1.42
N VAL A 72 35.70 -11.45 0.48
CA VAL A 72 36.23 -12.33 -0.57
C VAL A 72 36.77 -11.46 -1.67
N GLU A 73 37.97 -11.79 -2.19
CA GLU A 73 38.55 -11.08 -3.30
C GLU A 73 37.68 -11.19 -4.56
N PRO A 74 37.62 -10.13 -5.39
CA PRO A 74 36.86 -10.17 -6.63
C PRO A 74 37.30 -11.33 -7.53
N SER A 75 36.36 -12.20 -7.88
CA SER A 75 36.59 -13.30 -8.82
C SER A 75 36.03 -12.94 -10.21
N ALA A 76 36.30 -13.77 -11.23
CA ALA A 76 35.81 -13.58 -12.59
C ALA A 76 34.27 -13.49 -12.70
N GLY A 77 33.52 -13.95 -11.67
CA GLY A 77 32.06 -13.80 -11.58
C GLY A 77 31.59 -12.58 -10.79
N SER A 78 32.49 -11.75 -10.27
CA SER A 78 32.12 -10.55 -9.49
C SER A 78 31.88 -9.37 -10.43
N VAL A 79 30.74 -8.72 -10.30
CA VAL A 79 30.44 -7.47 -11.06
C VAL A 79 30.99 -6.30 -10.28
N PRO A 80 31.98 -5.55 -10.80
CA PRO A 80 32.52 -4.38 -10.12
C PRO A 80 31.44 -3.30 -9.94
N THR A 81 31.32 -2.77 -8.71
CA THR A 81 30.26 -1.79 -8.38
C THR A 81 30.41 -0.44 -9.08
N HIS A 82 31.55 -0.16 -9.69
CA HIS A 82 31.84 1.02 -10.49
C HIS A 82 31.67 0.81 -12.00
N SER A 83 31.24 -0.37 -12.42
CA SER A 83 31.04 -0.69 -13.85
C SER A 83 29.69 -0.21 -14.37
N PRO A 84 29.58 0.16 -15.66
CA PRO A 84 28.30 0.50 -16.29
C PRO A 84 27.27 -0.64 -16.20
N GLN A 85 27.73 -1.89 -16.20
CA GLN A 85 26.90 -3.08 -16.03
C GLN A 85 26.21 -3.11 -14.66
N PHE A 86 26.94 -2.77 -13.59
CA PHE A 86 26.36 -2.68 -12.25
C PHE A 86 25.32 -1.56 -12.18
N VAL A 87 25.59 -0.40 -12.76
CA VAL A 87 24.63 0.73 -12.79
C VAL A 87 23.37 0.32 -13.55
N GLY A 88 23.51 -0.35 -14.71
CA GLY A 88 22.37 -0.84 -15.47
C GLY A 88 21.55 -1.90 -14.70
N LEU A 89 22.21 -2.83 -14.02
CA LEU A 89 21.58 -3.82 -13.19
C LEU A 89 20.81 -3.17 -12.02
N LEU A 90 21.44 -2.24 -11.33
CA LEU A 90 20.83 -1.53 -10.20
C LEU A 90 19.60 -0.71 -10.65
N ALA A 91 19.74 0.05 -11.74
CA ALA A 91 18.61 0.80 -12.31
C ALA A 91 17.46 -0.13 -12.71
N GLY A 92 17.77 -1.26 -13.37
CA GLY A 92 16.78 -2.26 -13.73
C GLY A 92 16.03 -2.84 -12.52
N VAL A 93 16.74 -3.19 -11.46
CA VAL A 93 16.14 -3.69 -10.22
C VAL A 93 15.23 -2.62 -9.59
N VAL A 94 15.67 -1.36 -9.51
CA VAL A 94 14.86 -0.27 -8.96
C VAL A 94 13.59 -0.06 -9.76
N LEU A 95 13.67 -0.06 -11.09
CA LEU A 95 12.49 0.07 -11.95
C LEU A 95 11.53 -1.10 -11.79
N ILE A 96 12.02 -2.35 -11.83
CA ILE A 96 11.19 -3.55 -11.66
C ILE A 96 10.49 -3.52 -10.28
N MET A 97 11.21 -3.18 -9.22
CA MET A 97 10.61 -3.09 -7.88
C MET A 97 9.57 -1.98 -7.79
N GLY A 98 9.83 -0.84 -8.42
CA GLY A 98 8.87 0.26 -8.54
C GLY A 98 7.60 -0.16 -9.28
N ASP A 99 7.75 -0.77 -10.45
CA ASP A 99 6.63 -1.24 -11.26
C ASP A 99 5.80 -2.30 -10.52
N LEU A 100 6.43 -3.29 -9.89
CA LEU A 100 5.74 -4.32 -9.12
C LEU A 100 4.97 -3.75 -7.91
N ALA A 101 5.49 -2.67 -7.29
CA ALA A 101 4.84 -2.04 -6.16
C ALA A 101 3.63 -1.18 -6.55
N TYR A 102 3.71 -0.44 -7.65
CA TYR A 102 2.72 0.58 -8.02
C TYR A 102 1.78 0.16 -9.16
N PHE A 103 2.25 -0.63 -10.11
CA PHE A 103 1.48 -1.00 -11.31
C PHE A 103 0.14 -1.68 -10.99
N PRO A 104 0.04 -2.64 -10.03
CA PRO A 104 -1.24 -3.26 -9.69
C PRO A 104 -2.26 -2.26 -9.16
N ALA A 105 -1.84 -1.33 -8.32
CA ALA A 105 -2.75 -0.33 -7.75
C ALA A 105 -3.22 0.69 -8.80
N VAL A 106 -2.31 1.13 -9.68
CA VAL A 106 -2.60 2.10 -10.74
C VAL A 106 -3.48 1.50 -11.84
N SER A 107 -3.31 0.23 -12.17
CA SER A 107 -4.09 -0.42 -13.23
C SER A 107 -5.43 -0.96 -12.74
N LEU A 108 -5.51 -1.53 -11.54
CA LEU A 108 -6.75 -2.11 -11.01
C LEU A 108 -7.81 -1.05 -10.67
N GLY A 109 -7.42 0.12 -10.17
CA GLY A 109 -8.35 1.19 -9.82
C GLY A 109 -9.23 1.61 -11.01
N PRO A 110 -8.64 2.13 -12.11
CA PRO A 110 -9.40 2.53 -13.30
C PRO A 110 -10.21 1.41 -13.94
N VAL A 111 -9.69 0.17 -13.95
CA VAL A 111 -10.40 -0.99 -14.52
C VAL A 111 -11.63 -1.34 -13.70
N THR A 112 -11.52 -1.39 -12.37
CA THR A 112 -12.67 -1.68 -11.49
C THR A 112 -13.73 -0.59 -11.57
N GLU A 113 -13.32 0.68 -11.65
CA GLU A 113 -14.22 1.81 -11.82
C GLU A 113 -14.96 1.73 -13.17
N GLN A 114 -14.26 1.44 -14.26
CA GLN A 114 -14.84 1.26 -15.58
C GLN A 114 -15.85 0.11 -15.63
N VAL A 115 -15.53 -1.01 -15.00
CA VAL A 115 -16.43 -2.16 -14.90
C VAL A 115 -17.66 -1.80 -14.07
N ALA A 116 -17.50 -1.10 -12.96
CA ALA A 116 -18.61 -0.64 -12.12
C ALA A 116 -19.53 0.33 -12.86
N MET A 117 -18.97 1.25 -13.64
CA MET A 117 -19.75 2.16 -14.49
C MET A 117 -20.49 1.42 -15.62
N SER A 118 -19.83 0.48 -16.28
CA SER A 118 -20.42 -0.28 -17.38
C SER A 118 -21.52 -1.24 -16.94
N SER A 119 -21.42 -1.78 -15.71
CA SER A 119 -22.44 -2.66 -15.12
C SER A 119 -23.68 -1.91 -14.61
N GLY A 120 -23.74 -0.59 -14.75
CA GLY A 120 -24.86 0.23 -14.30
C GLY A 120 -25.02 0.29 -12.77
N SER A 121 -24.05 -0.16 -12.03
CA SER A 121 -24.02 -0.16 -10.56
C SER A 121 -23.75 1.23 -9.99
N ASN A 122 -24.16 2.28 -10.68
CA ASN A 122 -24.06 3.64 -10.18
C ASN A 122 -25.24 3.94 -9.26
N SER A 123 -25.14 3.53 -8.01
CA SER A 123 -26.16 3.72 -6.98
C SER A 123 -26.60 5.19 -6.82
N ARG A 124 -25.78 6.14 -7.19
CA ARG A 124 -26.12 7.57 -7.17
C ARG A 124 -27.18 7.96 -8.21
N LEU A 125 -27.20 7.32 -9.37
CA LEU A 125 -28.24 7.61 -10.40
C LEU A 125 -29.60 7.00 -10.05
N LEU A 126 -29.61 5.92 -9.29
CA LEU A 126 -30.84 5.32 -8.78
C LEU A 126 -31.46 6.18 -7.66
N ASP A 127 -30.63 6.76 -6.82
CA ASP A 127 -31.07 7.61 -5.71
C ASP A 127 -31.70 8.93 -6.23
N LEU A 128 -31.12 9.54 -7.25
CA LEU A 128 -31.67 10.73 -7.91
C LEU A 128 -32.99 10.47 -8.65
N ARG A 129 -33.21 9.24 -9.13
CA ARG A 129 -34.50 8.84 -9.72
C ARG A 129 -35.58 8.61 -8.68
N THR A 130 -35.22 8.18 -7.50
CA THR A 130 -36.16 7.95 -6.39
C THR A 130 -36.64 9.25 -5.78
N ILE A 131 -35.77 10.27 -5.70
CA ILE A 131 -36.13 11.62 -5.21
C ILE A 131 -37.03 12.41 -6.19
N ARG A 132 -37.04 12.03 -7.48
CA ARG A 132 -37.84 12.71 -8.52
C ARG A 132 -39.23 12.12 -8.74
N ARG A 133 -39.74 11.24 -7.90
CA ARG A 133 -41.14 10.82 -8.00
C ARG A 133 -42.02 11.92 -7.35
N PRO A 134 -42.88 12.62 -8.13
CA PRO A 134 -43.86 13.51 -7.53
C PRO A 134 -44.80 12.67 -6.66
N VAL A 135 -44.99 13.11 -5.44
CA VAL A 135 -46.04 12.59 -4.55
C VAL A 135 -47.35 13.04 -5.15
N ASN A 136 -48.14 12.13 -5.74
CA ASN A 136 -49.54 12.35 -6.09
C ASN A 136 -50.39 12.15 -4.84
#